data_895869257b24a010034dc0a67aae4e25
#
_entry.id   895869257b24a010034dc0a67aae4e25
#
_cell.length_a   1.000
_cell.length_b   1.000
_cell.length_c   1.000
_cell.angle_alpha   90.00
_cell.angle_beta   90.00
_cell.angle_gamma   90.00
#
_symmetry.space_group_name_H-M   'P 1'
#
loop_
_entity.id
_entity.type
_entity.pdbx_description
1 polymer ?
#
loop_
_entity_poly.entity_id
_entity_poly.type
_entity_poly.pdbx_seq_one_letter_code
_entity_poly.pdbx_strand_id
1 'polypeptide(L)'
;VDAGRYVNTGSVFMNDPVMGGNFGTYRCQLKGPRLLGLNPEPNQTGWKMLMAAKKRGESTAKVSIALGQDPVVWFISGTRVANRFGDKPVDELAVAGGFRGKALEVVKSETNDLLVPAHCEMIIEGEVPLQEKGMPEGPFGEMFGYMGPYKEDNFFLNVTAVTHSRDP
;
A
#
# COMPACT_ATOMS: atom_id res chain seq x y z
N VAL A 1 1.07 -1.69 -24.20
CA VAL A 1 2.04 -0.74 -23.62
C VAL A 1 1.39 -0.11 -22.40
N ASP A 2 2.11 -0.07 -21.27
CA ASP A 2 1.62 0.53 -20.03
C ASP A 2 1.32 2.03 -20.19
N ALA A 3 0.34 2.51 -19.45
CA ALA A 3 -0.09 3.92 -19.51
C ALA A 3 0.90 4.92 -18.88
N GLY A 4 2.11 4.50 -18.55
CA GLY A 4 3.13 5.37 -17.96
C GLY A 4 4.10 4.61 -17.05
N ARG A 5 4.71 5.33 -16.13
CA ARG A 5 5.64 4.77 -15.13
C ARG A 5 4.88 4.30 -13.91
N TYR A 6 5.33 3.20 -13.31
CA TYR A 6 4.72 2.58 -12.15
C TYR A 6 5.74 2.24 -11.07
N VAL A 7 5.31 2.31 -9.83
CA VAL A 7 5.94 1.65 -8.69
C VAL A 7 5.19 0.34 -8.47
N ASN A 8 5.86 -0.79 -8.71
CA ASN A 8 5.25 -2.13 -8.69
C ASN A 8 5.74 -3.01 -7.53
N THR A 9 6.86 -2.66 -6.92
CA THR A 9 7.52 -3.46 -5.87
C THR A 9 7.32 -2.89 -4.47
N GLY A 10 6.46 -1.88 -4.34
CA GLY A 10 6.16 -1.26 -3.06
C GLY A 10 5.22 -2.09 -2.21
N SER A 11 5.53 -2.21 -0.92
CA SER A 11 4.58 -2.66 0.09
C SER A 11 3.81 -1.46 0.63
N VAL A 12 2.50 -1.47 0.45
CA VAL A 12 1.59 -0.36 0.77
C VAL A 12 0.96 -0.61 2.12
N PHE A 13 1.34 0.19 3.11
CA PHE A 13 0.89 0.10 4.50
C PHE A 13 -0.33 1.00 4.73
N MET A 14 -1.32 0.46 5.40
CA MET A 14 -2.55 1.13 5.82
C MET A 14 -2.97 0.63 7.20
N ASN A 15 -3.79 1.40 7.89
CA ASN A 15 -4.43 0.98 9.14
C ASN A 15 -5.89 1.41 9.16
N ASP A 16 -6.76 0.52 9.61
CA ASP A 16 -8.19 0.75 9.77
C ASP A 16 -8.58 0.47 11.23
N PRO A 17 -9.39 1.31 11.88
CA PRO A 17 -9.72 1.13 13.30
C PRO A 17 -10.47 -0.17 13.63
N VAL A 18 -11.09 -0.81 12.64
CA VAL A 18 -11.84 -2.06 12.80
C VAL A 18 -11.06 -3.27 12.28
N MET A 19 -10.41 -3.12 11.14
CA MET A 19 -9.67 -4.20 10.47
C MET A 19 -8.22 -4.33 10.92
N GLY A 20 -7.69 -3.32 11.62
CA GLY A 20 -6.28 -3.29 12.05
C GLY A 20 -5.32 -2.87 10.94
N GLY A 21 -4.02 -3.14 11.15
CA GLY A 21 -2.98 -2.88 10.16
C GLY A 21 -2.99 -3.89 9.03
N ASN A 22 -2.66 -3.43 7.84
CA ASN A 22 -2.46 -4.27 6.66
C ASN A 22 -1.38 -3.68 5.78
N PHE A 23 -0.64 -4.51 5.09
CA PHE A 23 0.17 -4.08 3.96
C PHE A 23 0.04 -5.06 2.78
N GLY A 24 0.04 -4.50 1.59
CA GLY A 24 -0.15 -5.28 0.37
C GLY A 24 0.60 -4.67 -0.81
N THR A 25 0.87 -5.47 -1.82
CA THR A 25 1.44 -4.98 -3.08
C THR A 25 0.32 -4.49 -3.97
N TYR A 26 0.27 -3.17 -4.17
CA TYR A 26 -0.65 -2.51 -5.10
C TYR A 26 0.17 -1.66 -6.06
N ARG A 27 -0.09 -1.79 -7.36
CA ARG A 27 0.62 -0.97 -8.35
C ARG A 27 0.25 0.51 -8.18
N CYS A 28 1.26 1.37 -8.27
CA CYS A 28 1.08 2.81 -8.13
C CYS A 28 1.58 3.50 -9.40
N GLN A 29 0.69 4.15 -10.15
CA GLN A 29 1.02 4.87 -11.36
C GLN A 29 1.53 6.28 -11.04
N LEU A 30 2.70 6.68 -11.54
CA LEU A 30 3.16 8.06 -11.44
C LEU A 30 2.25 8.98 -12.27
N LYS A 31 1.61 9.93 -11.61
CA LYS A 31 0.72 10.92 -12.23
C LYS A 31 1.30 12.34 -12.20
N GLY A 32 2.24 12.59 -11.31
CA GLY A 32 2.88 13.88 -11.15
C GLY A 32 3.97 13.85 -10.07
N PRO A 33 4.64 14.97 -9.81
CA PRO A 33 5.75 15.04 -8.84
C PRO A 33 5.36 14.63 -7.41
N ARG A 34 4.11 14.83 -7.03
CA ARG A 34 3.56 14.50 -5.71
C ARG A 34 2.23 13.75 -5.81
N LEU A 35 2.04 12.98 -6.87
CA LEU A 35 0.77 12.34 -7.17
C LEU A 35 0.99 10.94 -7.73
N LEU A 36 0.43 9.94 -7.05
CA LEU A 36 0.44 8.54 -7.46
C LEU A 36 -1.00 8.04 -7.62
N GLY A 37 -1.30 7.35 -8.72
CA GLY A 37 -2.47 6.48 -8.77
C GLY A 37 -2.23 5.29 -7.85
N LEU A 38 -3.24 4.82 -7.13
CA LEU A 38 -3.17 3.67 -6.24
C LEU A 38 -4.25 2.66 -6.64
N ASN A 39 -3.84 1.45 -7.01
CA ASN A 39 -4.76 0.44 -7.55
C ASN A 39 -4.89 -0.81 -6.65
N PRO A 40 -5.55 -0.72 -5.49
CA PRO A 40 -6.04 -1.92 -4.84
C PRO A 40 -7.26 -2.45 -5.61
N GLU A 41 -7.26 -3.73 -5.95
CA GLU A 41 -8.42 -4.36 -6.62
C GLU A 41 -9.56 -4.63 -5.63
N PRO A 42 -10.82 -4.61 -6.10
CA PRO A 42 -11.95 -5.08 -5.30
C PRO A 42 -11.66 -6.45 -4.67
N ASN A 43 -12.02 -6.64 -3.42
CA ASN A 43 -11.72 -7.81 -2.58
C ASN A 43 -10.32 -7.88 -1.94
N GLN A 44 -9.36 -7.07 -2.36
CA GLN A 44 -8.12 -6.92 -1.59
C GLN A 44 -8.37 -6.14 -0.29
N THR A 45 -7.58 -6.42 0.74
CA THR A 45 -7.78 -5.80 2.06
C THR A 45 -7.65 -4.27 2.00
N GLY A 46 -6.65 -3.74 1.28
CA GLY A 46 -6.50 -2.29 1.12
C GLY A 46 -7.71 -1.62 0.48
N TRP A 47 -8.32 -2.23 -0.54
CA TRP A 47 -9.57 -1.71 -1.12
C TRP A 47 -10.71 -1.67 -0.09
N LYS A 48 -10.86 -2.76 0.69
CA LYS A 48 -11.90 -2.84 1.74
C LYS A 48 -11.70 -1.78 2.80
N MET A 49 -10.45 -1.51 3.21
CA MET A 49 -10.11 -0.45 4.17
C MET A 49 -10.48 0.94 3.64
N LEU A 50 -10.09 1.26 2.40
CA LEU A 50 -10.42 2.55 1.78
C LEU A 50 -11.94 2.73 1.64
N MET A 51 -12.66 1.70 1.23
CA MET A 51 -14.12 1.76 1.12
C MET A 51 -14.82 1.84 2.48
N ALA A 52 -14.29 1.19 3.51
CA ALA A 52 -14.81 1.29 4.87
C ALA A 52 -14.62 2.71 5.44
N ALA A 53 -13.42 3.29 5.27
CA ALA A 53 -13.12 4.66 5.66
C ALA A 53 -14.02 5.67 4.90
N LYS A 54 -14.18 5.50 3.59
CA LYS A 54 -15.11 6.30 2.77
C LYS A 54 -16.55 6.22 3.28
N LYS A 55 -17.02 5.01 3.62
CA LYS A 55 -18.37 4.79 4.16
C LYS A 55 -18.57 5.42 5.54
N ARG A 56 -17.51 5.51 6.36
CA ARG A 56 -17.54 6.23 7.64
C ARG A 56 -17.53 7.76 7.48
N GLY A 57 -17.35 8.27 6.28
CA GLY A 57 -17.30 9.72 5.99
C GLY A 57 -15.94 10.36 6.25
N GLU A 58 -14.88 9.55 6.36
CA GLU A 58 -13.52 10.07 6.49
C GLU A 58 -13.13 10.84 5.22
N SER A 59 -12.41 11.94 5.38
CA SER A 59 -11.97 12.78 4.25
C SER A 59 -10.80 12.16 3.50
N THR A 60 -9.86 11.56 4.24
CA THR A 60 -8.65 10.93 3.70
C THR A 60 -8.32 9.63 4.43
N ALA A 61 -7.56 8.77 3.78
CA ALA A 61 -6.89 7.62 4.39
C ALA A 61 -5.38 7.78 4.28
N LYS A 62 -4.66 7.51 5.36
CA LYS A 62 -3.20 7.58 5.40
C LYS A 62 -2.59 6.32 4.77
N VAL A 63 -1.52 6.52 4.02
CA VAL A 63 -0.81 5.45 3.31
C VAL A 63 0.69 5.71 3.39
N SER A 64 1.46 4.64 3.59
CA SER A 64 2.92 4.64 3.47
C SER A 64 3.37 3.48 2.59
N ILE A 65 4.24 3.74 1.62
CA ILE A 65 4.73 2.76 0.65
C ILE A 65 6.20 2.54 0.90
N ALA A 66 6.58 1.32 1.31
CA ALA A 66 7.97 0.92 1.48
C ALA A 66 8.53 0.33 0.18
N LEU A 67 9.73 0.76 -0.20
CA LEU A 67 10.51 0.28 -1.34
C LEU A 67 11.88 -0.20 -0.86
N GLY A 68 12.43 -1.24 -1.49
CA GLY A 68 13.69 -1.85 -1.06
C GLY A 68 13.60 -2.45 0.35
N GLN A 69 12.43 -2.88 0.76
CA GLN A 69 12.16 -3.54 2.03
C GLN A 69 12.74 -4.96 2.06
N ASP A 70 12.84 -5.54 3.27
CA ASP A 70 13.24 -6.94 3.44
C ASP A 70 12.40 -7.85 2.51
N PRO A 71 13.04 -8.79 1.77
CA PRO A 71 12.34 -9.70 0.86
C PRO A 71 11.17 -10.45 1.50
N VAL A 72 11.24 -10.77 2.80
CA VAL A 72 10.12 -11.42 3.49
C VAL A 72 8.92 -10.49 3.64
N VAL A 73 9.14 -9.21 3.86
CA VAL A 73 8.07 -8.20 3.89
C VAL A 73 7.41 -8.11 2.52
N TRP A 74 8.22 -8.02 1.46
CA TRP A 74 7.68 -7.98 0.10
C TRP A 74 6.93 -9.26 -0.27
N PHE A 75 7.45 -10.43 0.10
CA PHE A 75 6.78 -11.72 -0.10
C PHE A 75 5.41 -11.76 0.59
N ILE A 76 5.33 -11.36 1.86
CA ILE A 76 4.07 -11.34 2.61
C ILE A 76 3.09 -10.32 2.00
N SER A 77 3.56 -9.15 1.54
CA SER A 77 2.70 -8.14 0.91
C SER A 77 2.01 -8.62 -0.38
N GLY A 78 2.64 -9.56 -1.09
CA GLY A 78 2.07 -10.23 -2.27
C GLY A 78 1.28 -11.49 -1.96
N THR A 79 1.29 -11.96 -0.71
CA THR A 79 0.68 -13.22 -0.31
C THR A 79 -0.70 -12.97 0.31
N ARG A 80 -1.65 -13.83 0.01
CA ARG A 80 -2.96 -13.78 0.65
C ARG A 80 -2.89 -14.47 2.01
N VAL A 81 -2.58 -13.72 3.05
CA VAL A 81 -2.62 -14.18 4.44
C VAL A 81 -4.07 -14.18 4.93
N ALA A 82 -4.43 -15.12 5.81
CA ALA A 82 -5.74 -15.12 6.44
C ALA A 82 -5.93 -13.84 7.25
N ASN A 83 -7.05 -13.13 7.03
CA ASN A 83 -7.33 -11.85 7.68
C ASN A 83 -7.58 -11.98 9.19
N ARG A 84 -7.87 -13.17 9.69
CA ARG A 84 -8.20 -13.42 11.10
C ARG A 84 -7.71 -14.80 11.56
N PHE A 85 -7.24 -14.85 12.77
CA PHE A 85 -6.99 -16.09 13.49
C PHE A 85 -7.96 -16.12 14.70
N GLY A 86 -9.01 -16.93 14.60
CA GLY A 86 -10.15 -16.84 15.51
C GLY A 86 -10.82 -15.45 15.42
N ASP A 87 -10.95 -14.75 16.53
CA ASP A 87 -11.56 -13.42 16.61
C ASP A 87 -10.56 -12.26 16.47
N LYS A 88 -9.27 -12.56 16.34
CA LYS A 88 -8.22 -11.54 16.27
C LYS A 88 -7.81 -11.27 14.81
N PRO A 89 -7.62 -9.99 14.43
CA PRO A 89 -6.96 -9.65 13.17
C PRO A 89 -5.56 -10.29 13.13
N VAL A 90 -5.14 -10.73 11.95
CA VAL A 90 -3.76 -11.21 11.73
C VAL A 90 -2.88 -9.99 11.50
N ASP A 91 -1.83 -9.88 12.28
CA ASP A 91 -0.77 -8.90 12.07
C ASP A 91 0.22 -9.46 11.03
N GLU A 92 0.17 -8.92 9.82
CA GLU A 92 1.03 -9.37 8.72
C GLU A 92 2.52 -9.08 8.98
N LEU A 93 2.86 -8.04 9.76
CA LEU A 93 4.24 -7.80 10.20
C LEU A 93 4.73 -8.91 11.14
N ALA A 94 3.85 -9.39 12.04
CA ALA A 94 4.16 -10.53 12.89
C ALA A 94 4.33 -11.82 12.08
N VAL A 95 3.52 -12.03 11.04
CA VAL A 95 3.68 -13.16 10.11
C VAL A 95 5.02 -13.10 9.39
N ALA A 96 5.40 -11.94 8.86
CA ALA A 96 6.69 -11.74 8.21
C ALA A 96 7.86 -11.97 9.19
N GLY A 97 7.74 -11.49 10.43
CA GLY A 97 8.72 -11.77 11.49
C GLY A 97 8.82 -13.25 11.82
N GLY A 98 7.69 -13.98 11.84
CA GLY A 98 7.65 -15.43 12.03
C GLY A 98 8.40 -16.18 10.92
N PHE A 99 8.19 -15.82 9.66
CA PHE A 99 8.96 -16.39 8.54
C PHE A 99 10.45 -16.08 8.63
N ARG A 100 10.81 -14.89 9.08
CA ARG A 100 12.20 -14.49 9.28
C ARG A 100 12.85 -15.17 10.49
N GLY A 101 12.07 -15.72 11.41
CA GLY A 101 12.55 -16.22 12.71
C GLY A 101 13.00 -15.13 13.68
N LYS A 102 12.70 -13.85 13.38
CA LYS A 102 13.06 -12.67 14.15
C LYS A 102 12.04 -11.56 13.95
N ALA A 103 11.66 -10.88 15.01
CA ALA A 103 10.78 -9.72 14.90
C ALA A 103 11.32 -8.68 13.91
N LEU A 104 10.44 -8.09 13.13
CA LEU A 104 10.78 -6.97 12.25
C LEU A 104 10.90 -5.70 13.09
N GLU A 105 11.96 -4.94 12.83
CA GLU A 105 12.09 -3.60 13.39
C GLU A 105 11.22 -2.65 12.56
N VAL A 106 10.40 -1.87 13.24
CA VAL A 106 9.51 -0.90 12.62
C VAL A 106 9.73 0.48 13.22
N VAL A 107 9.48 1.51 12.42
CA VAL A 107 9.49 2.91 12.83
C VAL A 107 8.18 3.56 12.42
N LYS A 108 7.84 4.65 13.09
CA LYS A 108 6.71 5.48 12.71
C LYS A 108 7.08 6.29 11.46
N SER A 109 6.15 6.41 10.52
CA SER A 109 6.26 7.32 9.38
C SER A 109 6.40 8.77 9.83
N GLU A 110 7.02 9.62 9.01
CA GLU A 110 7.29 11.03 9.35
C GLU A 110 6.03 11.91 9.38
N THR A 111 5.11 11.69 8.45
CA THR A 111 3.92 12.54 8.30
C THR A 111 2.61 11.87 8.72
N ASN A 112 2.67 10.61 9.17
CA ASN A 112 1.50 9.88 9.65
C ASN A 112 1.88 8.87 10.75
N ASP A 113 0.89 8.15 11.29
CA ASP A 113 1.08 7.24 12.43
C ASP A 113 1.30 5.77 12.04
N LEU A 114 1.48 5.50 10.75
CA LEU A 114 1.69 4.13 10.28
C LEU A 114 3.08 3.64 10.69
N LEU A 115 3.13 2.39 11.14
CA LEU A 115 4.39 1.68 11.38
C LEU A 115 4.85 1.05 10.07
N VAL A 116 6.09 1.34 9.70
CA VAL A 116 6.74 0.86 8.47
C VAL A 116 8.06 0.16 8.81
N PRO A 117 8.59 -0.72 7.95
CA PRO A 117 9.89 -1.34 8.18
C PRO A 117 10.99 -0.30 8.38
N ALA A 118 11.78 -0.46 9.46
CA ALA A 118 12.89 0.45 9.76
C ALA A 118 14.03 0.34 8.74
N HIS A 119 14.17 -0.83 8.12
CA HIS A 119 15.23 -1.13 7.15
C HIS A 119 14.64 -1.30 5.76
N CYS A 120 14.49 -0.21 5.05
CA CYS A 120 14.10 -0.15 3.64
C CYS A 120 14.82 1.00 2.97
N GLU A 121 14.85 0.99 1.65
CA GLU A 121 15.56 2.01 0.86
C GLU A 121 14.82 3.34 0.84
N MET A 122 13.49 3.28 0.74
CA MET A 122 12.64 4.46 0.60
C MET A 122 11.25 4.23 1.20
N ILE A 123 10.69 5.29 1.79
CA ILE A 123 9.27 5.37 2.17
C ILE A 123 8.64 6.55 1.44
N ILE A 124 7.53 6.29 0.77
CA ILE A 124 6.65 7.32 0.18
C ILE A 124 5.40 7.40 1.06
N GLU A 125 5.15 8.56 1.64
CA GLU A 125 4.01 8.81 2.52
C GLU A 125 2.98 9.72 1.87
N GLY A 126 1.71 9.52 2.18
CA GLY A 126 0.68 10.38 1.64
C GLY A 126 -0.72 10.06 2.14
N GLU A 127 -1.67 10.76 1.55
CA GLU A 127 -3.09 10.65 1.87
C GLU A 127 -3.90 10.37 0.61
N VAL A 128 -4.81 9.40 0.71
CA VAL A 128 -5.79 9.07 -0.31
C VAL A 128 -7.06 9.86 -0.04
N PRO A 129 -7.46 10.82 -0.89
CA PRO A 129 -8.76 11.49 -0.77
C PRO A 129 -9.89 10.49 -0.99
N LEU A 130 -10.83 10.43 -0.06
CA LEU A 130 -11.90 9.44 -0.07
C LEU A 130 -13.23 9.99 -0.61
N GLN A 131 -13.43 11.30 -0.52
CA GLN A 131 -14.67 11.95 -0.92
C GLN A 131 -14.56 12.63 -2.29
N GLU A 132 -13.39 12.65 -2.89
CA GLU A 132 -13.14 13.18 -4.21
C GLU A 132 -13.38 12.13 -5.30
N LYS A 133 -13.59 12.58 -6.52
CA LYS A 133 -13.56 11.70 -7.70
C LYS A 133 -12.13 11.19 -7.88
N GLY A 134 -11.99 9.91 -8.13
CA GLY A 134 -10.71 9.29 -8.40
C GLY A 134 -10.09 9.72 -9.73
N MET A 135 -8.97 9.12 -10.06
CA MET A 135 -8.20 9.43 -11.28
C MET A 135 -8.18 8.22 -12.23
N PRO A 136 -8.02 8.47 -13.54
CA PRO A 136 -7.82 7.39 -14.49
C PRO A 136 -6.57 6.55 -14.16
N GLU A 137 -6.65 5.23 -14.35
CA GLU A 137 -5.55 4.28 -14.15
C GLU A 137 -5.51 3.24 -15.25
N GLY A 138 -4.31 2.83 -15.65
CA GLY A 138 -4.13 1.83 -16.69
C GLY A 138 -4.23 2.40 -18.13
N PRO A 139 -4.20 1.54 -19.15
CA PRO A 139 -3.97 0.09 -19.06
C PRO A 139 -2.59 -0.29 -18.53
N PHE A 140 -2.47 -1.49 -17.97
CA PHE A 140 -1.23 -2.01 -17.38
C PHE A 140 -0.98 -3.46 -17.83
N GLY A 141 0.26 -3.78 -18.20
CA GLY A 141 0.66 -5.13 -18.59
C GLY A 141 0.74 -6.05 -17.38
N GLU A 142 -0.15 -7.03 -17.34
CA GLU A 142 -0.18 -8.02 -16.26
C GLU A 142 0.88 -9.11 -16.46
N MET A 143 1.40 -9.64 -15.35
CA MET A 143 2.43 -10.69 -15.37
C MET A 143 2.03 -11.95 -16.14
N PHE A 144 0.74 -12.16 -16.37
CA PHE A 144 0.20 -13.31 -17.11
C PHE A 144 0.17 -13.10 -18.63
N GLY A 145 0.69 -11.99 -19.15
CA GLY A 145 0.81 -11.72 -20.58
C GLY A 145 -0.40 -11.05 -21.24
N TYR A 146 -1.32 -10.52 -20.49
CA TYR A 146 -2.44 -9.71 -20.99
C TYR A 146 -2.40 -8.29 -20.43
N MET A 147 -3.15 -7.38 -21.04
CA MET A 147 -3.32 -6.01 -20.56
C MET A 147 -4.49 -5.93 -19.59
N GLY A 148 -4.25 -5.40 -18.40
CA GLY A 148 -5.31 -5.02 -17.49
C GLY A 148 -6.16 -3.86 -18.06
N PRO A 149 -7.45 -3.77 -17.69
CA PRO A 149 -8.34 -2.76 -18.24
C PRO A 149 -7.96 -1.35 -17.79
N TYR A 150 -8.32 -0.38 -18.63
CA TYR A 150 -8.36 1.03 -18.23
C TYR A 150 -9.49 1.24 -17.21
N LYS A 151 -9.22 2.02 -16.17
CA LYS A 151 -10.18 2.42 -15.13
C LYS A 151 -10.32 3.94 -15.16
N GLU A 152 -11.55 4.44 -15.28
CA GLU A 152 -11.81 5.88 -15.30
C GLU A 152 -11.72 6.53 -13.93
N ASP A 153 -12.03 5.75 -12.88
CA ASP A 153 -12.14 6.22 -11.50
C ASP A 153 -11.44 5.24 -10.56
N ASN A 154 -10.23 5.59 -10.14
CA ASN A 154 -9.43 4.78 -9.23
C ASN A 154 -8.85 5.67 -8.14
N PHE A 155 -8.44 5.08 -7.02
CA PHE A 155 -7.82 5.81 -5.92
C PHE A 155 -6.52 6.47 -6.36
N PHE A 156 -6.18 7.57 -5.71
CA PHE A 156 -4.90 8.24 -5.87
C PHE A 156 -4.38 8.72 -4.53
N LEU A 157 -3.08 8.93 -4.46
CA LEU A 157 -2.33 9.32 -3.28
C LEU A 157 -1.69 10.68 -3.51
N ASN A 158 -2.03 11.66 -2.67
CA ASN A 158 -1.29 12.91 -2.54
C ASN A 158 -0.06 12.67 -1.65
N VAL A 159 1.14 12.77 -2.22
CA VAL A 159 2.40 12.50 -1.52
C VAL A 159 2.72 13.65 -0.57
N THR A 160 2.88 13.33 0.71
CA THR A 160 3.24 14.29 1.78
C THR A 160 4.73 14.30 2.05
N ALA A 161 5.38 13.13 2.01
CA ALA A 161 6.82 13.00 2.22
C ALA A 161 7.41 11.85 1.39
N VAL A 162 8.68 11.96 1.09
CA VAL A 162 9.54 10.88 0.59
C VAL A 162 10.80 10.88 1.42
N THR A 163 11.06 9.81 2.13
CA THR A 163 12.28 9.58 2.89
C THR A 163 13.07 8.43 2.28
N HIS A 164 14.38 8.43 2.41
CA HIS A 164 15.23 7.37 1.90
C HIS A 164 16.41 7.11 2.83
N SER A 165 17.04 5.96 2.72
CA SER A 165 18.27 5.65 3.42
C SER A 165 19.39 6.60 2.97
N ARG A 166 20.47 6.71 3.76
CA ARG A 166 21.61 7.56 3.37
C ARG A 166 22.32 7.03 2.12
N ASP A 167 22.38 5.70 2.03
CA ASP A 167 23.01 4.96 0.93
C ASP A 167 21.98 3.94 0.39
N PRO A 168 21.03 4.40 -0.43
CA PRO A 168 19.95 3.56 -0.97
C PRO A 168 20.44 2.64 -2.11
#